data_ca12a997a7b22cd9b3b7566f8fa1af58
#
_entry.id   ca12a997a7b22cd9b3b7566f8fa1af58
#
_cell.length_a   1.000
_cell.length_b   1.000
_cell.length_c   1.000
_cell.angle_alpha   90.00
_cell.angle_beta   90.00
_cell.angle_gamma   90.00
#
_symmetry.space_group_name_H-M   'P 1'
#
loop_
_entity.id
_entity.type
_entity.pdbx_description
1 polymer ?
#
loop_
_entity_poly.entity_id
_entity_poly.type
_entity_poly.pdbx_seq_one_letter_code
_entity_poly.pdbx_strand_id
1 'polypeptide(L)'
;MRERANVDASEGAARAATALGAGGQTSARALEGLDAAWRAMREGGKDGVDGFARRARGDAGTRGGGDETAAYDVAVCGGTLGVLVASALQRRGARVVVIERGALVGRAQEWNVSRAELESLVDAGAMTRADADECTMIEFNPIRCGFYGSKGEDVVTTNILNAGVSPERLVRRCRERFEEAGGTTLERADLRGVDVYDDAAVLNVGEGSEPIRARLVLDCMGFRSPIVRQIRGNRKPDGVCLVVGSCAEGFPEERNESADLIRTVTDIEEDYRGQYFWEAFPASSGPTDRTTYMFSYMDAEESRPTIASMLDDYWELMPKYQNIGSVDDVRMKRVLFGLFPTYRDSPLKTEFDRVLAIGDASGIQSPLSFGGLAALLRHIERITGAVEEALDCDALDRDALRE
;
A
#
# COMPACT_ATOMS: atom_id res chain seq x y z
N MET A 1 10.23 -1.40 -36.43
CA MET A 1 10.28 -2.62 -35.62
C MET A 1 11.59 -2.64 -34.87
N ARG A 2 11.65 -2.09 -33.67
CA ARG A 2 12.79 -2.29 -32.76
C ARG A 2 12.46 -3.56 -31.95
N GLU A 3 13.26 -4.61 -32.15
CA GLU A 3 13.25 -5.79 -31.30
C GLU A 3 13.56 -5.37 -29.87
N ARG A 4 12.55 -5.20 -29.04
CA ARG A 4 12.68 -5.03 -27.58
C ARG A 4 12.64 -6.41 -26.89
N ALA A 5 13.36 -7.38 -27.46
CA ALA A 5 13.56 -8.70 -26.86
C ALA A 5 14.96 -8.73 -26.22
N ASN A 6 15.00 -8.97 -24.91
CA ASN A 6 16.20 -9.26 -24.11
C ASN A 6 17.32 -8.19 -24.21
N VAL A 7 17.10 -7.05 -23.60
CA VAL A 7 18.20 -6.15 -23.27
C VAL A 7 18.71 -6.56 -21.89
N ASP A 8 19.97 -7.00 -21.85
CA ASP A 8 20.79 -7.01 -20.63
C ASP A 8 20.62 -5.69 -19.91
N ALA A 9 20.41 -5.75 -18.59
CA ALA A 9 20.10 -4.69 -17.63
C ALA A 9 20.00 -3.30 -18.28
N SER A 10 18.80 -2.82 -18.56
CA SER A 10 18.54 -1.57 -19.24
C SER A 10 19.40 -0.42 -18.64
N GLU A 11 19.76 0.59 -19.45
CA GLU A 11 20.47 1.78 -18.95
C GLU A 11 19.75 2.43 -17.77
N GLY A 12 18.40 2.39 -17.77
CA GLY A 12 17.56 2.88 -16.69
C GLY A 12 17.67 2.04 -15.42
N ALA A 13 17.75 0.71 -15.54
CA ALA A 13 18.03 -0.17 -14.41
C ALA A 13 19.44 0.07 -13.86
N ALA A 14 20.43 0.35 -14.72
CA ALA A 14 21.77 0.71 -14.31
C ALA A 14 21.83 2.10 -13.64
N ARG A 15 21.12 3.10 -14.16
CA ARG A 15 20.94 4.42 -13.52
C ARG A 15 20.19 4.29 -12.19
N ALA A 16 19.12 3.49 -12.15
CA ALA A 16 18.43 3.17 -10.91
C ALA A 16 19.37 2.50 -9.90
N ALA A 17 20.20 1.53 -10.32
CA ALA A 17 21.16 0.86 -9.44
C ALA A 17 22.22 1.82 -8.88
N THR A 18 22.62 2.84 -9.64
CA THR A 18 23.58 3.87 -9.19
C THR A 18 22.92 4.86 -8.22
N ALA A 19 21.65 5.19 -8.42
CA ALA A 19 20.84 6.05 -7.54
C ALA A 19 20.28 5.30 -6.33
N LEU A 20 20.13 3.97 -6.44
CA LEU A 20 19.64 3.08 -5.41
C LEU A 20 20.80 2.68 -4.50
N GLY A 21 20.93 3.31 -3.35
CA GLY A 21 21.84 2.82 -2.31
C GLY A 21 21.59 1.34 -2.00
N ALA A 22 22.59 0.66 -1.44
CA ALA A 22 22.68 -0.80 -1.30
C ALA A 22 21.64 -1.48 -0.36
N GLY A 23 20.50 -0.86 -0.06
CA GLY A 23 19.49 -1.46 0.81
C GLY A 23 18.14 -0.73 0.83
N GLY A 24 17.04 -1.47 1.04
CA GLY A 24 15.69 -0.94 1.23
C GLY A 24 14.69 -1.29 0.12
N GLN A 25 13.47 -0.78 0.24
CA GLN A 25 12.36 -1.02 -0.70
C GLN A 25 12.62 -0.47 -2.12
N THR A 26 13.66 0.33 -2.30
CA THR A 26 14.05 1.01 -3.53
C THR A 26 15.34 0.44 -4.14
N SER A 27 15.74 -0.77 -3.76
CA SER A 27 16.95 -1.42 -4.27
C SER A 27 16.71 -2.10 -5.63
N ALA A 28 17.78 -2.31 -6.42
CA ALA A 28 17.71 -3.08 -7.66
C ALA A 28 17.06 -4.46 -7.45
N ARG A 29 17.40 -5.14 -6.36
CA ARG A 29 16.77 -6.42 -5.97
C ARG A 29 15.27 -6.31 -5.74
N ALA A 30 14.79 -5.19 -5.18
CA ALA A 30 13.35 -4.97 -4.98
C ALA A 30 12.64 -4.75 -6.31
N LEU A 31 13.26 -4.03 -7.26
CA LEU A 31 12.75 -3.86 -8.62
C LEU A 31 12.65 -5.21 -9.35
N GLU A 32 13.73 -6.00 -9.34
CA GLU A 32 13.74 -7.36 -9.91
C GLU A 32 12.65 -8.24 -9.31
N GLY A 33 12.48 -8.20 -7.99
CA GLY A 33 11.45 -8.95 -7.28
C GLY A 33 10.03 -8.52 -7.64
N LEU A 34 9.80 -7.22 -7.89
CA LEU A 34 8.49 -6.71 -8.31
C LEU A 34 8.22 -7.03 -9.78
N ASP A 35 9.23 -6.93 -10.66
CA ASP A 35 9.13 -7.34 -12.07
C ASP A 35 8.86 -8.85 -12.21
N ALA A 36 9.49 -9.67 -11.38
CA ALA A 36 9.20 -11.10 -11.34
C ALA A 36 7.74 -11.38 -10.91
N ALA A 37 7.24 -10.65 -9.91
CA ALA A 37 5.84 -10.76 -9.49
C ALA A 37 4.87 -10.30 -10.60
N TRP A 38 5.20 -9.22 -11.30
CA TRP A 38 4.43 -8.73 -12.44
C TRP A 38 4.40 -9.75 -13.59
N ARG A 39 5.54 -10.34 -13.91
CA ARG A 39 5.65 -11.41 -14.91
C ARG A 39 4.77 -12.60 -14.54
N ALA A 40 4.86 -13.07 -13.30
CA ALA A 40 4.04 -14.18 -12.80
C ALA A 40 2.53 -13.89 -12.93
N MET A 41 2.11 -12.64 -12.67
CA MET A 41 0.71 -12.24 -12.87
C MET A 41 0.28 -12.29 -14.33
N ARG A 42 1.13 -11.81 -15.25
CA ARG A 42 0.84 -11.81 -16.70
C ARG A 42 0.77 -13.22 -17.28
N GLU A 43 1.66 -14.09 -16.85
CA GLU A 43 1.74 -15.49 -17.31
C GLU A 43 0.63 -16.37 -16.69
N GLY A 44 -0.12 -15.87 -15.70
CA GLY A 44 -1.11 -16.66 -14.97
C GLY A 44 -0.46 -17.78 -14.17
N GLY A 45 0.72 -17.49 -13.62
CA GLY A 45 1.54 -18.46 -12.92
C GLY A 45 0.90 -18.98 -11.63
N LYS A 46 1.38 -20.14 -11.18
CA LYS A 46 0.98 -20.76 -9.90
C LYS A 46 1.53 -19.96 -8.72
N ASP A 47 1.02 -18.74 -8.55
CA ASP A 47 1.35 -17.86 -7.43
C ASP A 47 0.48 -18.17 -6.19
N GLY A 48 -0.43 -19.15 -6.32
CA GLY A 48 -1.31 -19.60 -5.26
C GLY A 48 -0.53 -20.24 -4.12
N VAL A 49 -0.94 -19.91 -2.90
CA VAL A 49 -0.50 -20.56 -1.67
C VAL A 49 -1.67 -21.40 -1.18
N ASP A 50 -1.50 -22.72 -1.10
CA ASP A 50 -2.57 -23.58 -0.60
C ASP A 50 -2.44 -23.79 0.90
N GLY A 51 -3.56 -23.74 1.62
CA GLY A 51 -3.66 -24.14 3.01
C GLY A 51 -2.99 -23.19 4.01
N PHE A 52 -2.76 -21.94 3.65
CA PHE A 52 -2.24 -20.93 4.58
C PHE A 52 -3.30 -20.56 5.63
N ALA A 53 -4.52 -20.25 5.19
CA ALA A 53 -5.69 -20.16 6.04
C ALA A 53 -6.52 -21.44 5.86
N ARG A 54 -6.92 -22.07 6.96
CA ARG A 54 -7.63 -23.37 6.94
C ARG A 54 -8.80 -23.36 7.90
N ARG A 55 -9.91 -23.93 7.47
CA ARG A 55 -11.02 -24.25 8.38
C ARG A 55 -10.63 -25.46 9.23
N ALA A 56 -10.63 -25.30 10.53
CA ALA A 56 -10.47 -26.35 11.51
C ALA A 56 -11.84 -26.76 12.06
N ARG A 57 -11.94 -27.97 12.60
CA ARG A 57 -13.18 -28.47 13.18
C ARG A 57 -13.17 -28.35 14.71
N GLY A 58 -14.32 -27.96 15.27
CA GLY A 58 -14.52 -27.82 16.72
C GLY A 58 -13.92 -26.52 17.26
N ASP A 59 -13.82 -26.46 18.57
CA ASP A 59 -13.34 -25.29 19.29
C ASP A 59 -11.81 -25.28 19.42
N ALA A 60 -11.23 -24.10 19.35
CA ALA A 60 -9.77 -23.91 19.48
C ALA A 60 -9.26 -24.34 20.86
N GLY A 61 -10.10 -24.31 21.91
CA GLY A 61 -9.81 -24.71 23.28
C GLY A 61 -9.54 -26.20 23.48
N THR A 62 -10.04 -27.06 22.60
CA THR A 62 -9.94 -28.54 22.79
C THR A 62 -8.55 -29.12 22.54
N ARG A 63 -7.61 -28.33 21.99
CA ARG A 63 -6.24 -28.83 21.63
C ARG A 63 -5.10 -28.42 22.57
N GLY A 64 -5.34 -27.57 23.54
CA GLY A 64 -4.26 -27.18 24.46
C GLY A 64 -4.81 -26.78 25.82
N GLY A 65 -4.82 -27.63 26.78
CA GLY A 65 -5.31 -27.54 28.16
C GLY A 65 -5.11 -26.23 28.97
N GLY A 66 -5.34 -25.11 28.39
CA GLY A 66 -5.29 -23.77 28.98
C GLY A 66 -6.58 -22.98 28.73
N ASP A 67 -6.79 -21.91 29.46
CA ASP A 67 -7.96 -21.04 29.51
C ASP A 67 -8.65 -20.86 28.14
N GLU A 68 -9.94 -21.18 28.04
CA GLU A 68 -10.72 -21.34 26.82
C GLU A 68 -10.98 -20.02 26.04
N THR A 69 -10.58 -18.86 26.59
CA THR A 69 -10.84 -17.56 25.98
C THR A 69 -9.74 -17.13 25.03
N ALA A 70 -10.10 -16.53 23.88
CA ALA A 70 -9.15 -15.90 22.99
C ALA A 70 -8.37 -14.79 23.75
N ALA A 71 -7.03 -14.82 23.66
CA ALA A 71 -6.18 -13.83 24.32
C ALA A 71 -6.42 -12.41 23.79
N TYR A 72 -6.82 -12.32 22.50
CA TYR A 72 -7.10 -11.06 21.80
C TYR A 72 -8.47 -11.08 21.14
N ASP A 73 -9.10 -9.92 21.08
CA ASP A 73 -10.30 -9.73 20.29
C ASP A 73 -9.95 -9.61 18.81
N VAL A 74 -8.83 -8.93 18.50
CA VAL A 74 -8.35 -8.72 17.13
C VAL A 74 -6.85 -9.00 17.01
N ALA A 75 -6.46 -9.78 15.99
CA ALA A 75 -5.09 -9.90 15.53
C ALA A 75 -4.94 -9.17 14.17
N VAL A 76 -4.13 -8.12 14.13
CA VAL A 76 -3.81 -7.37 12.92
C VAL A 76 -2.52 -7.90 12.31
N CYS A 77 -2.60 -8.50 11.15
CA CYS A 77 -1.47 -9.06 10.42
C CYS A 77 -0.97 -8.09 9.34
N GLY A 78 0.26 -7.58 9.50
CA GLY A 78 0.82 -6.49 8.68
C GLY A 78 0.66 -5.13 9.36
N GLY A 79 1.75 -4.61 9.91
CA GLY A 79 1.71 -3.48 10.83
C GLY A 79 1.72 -2.10 10.19
N THR A 80 2.29 -1.91 8.99
CA THR A 80 2.54 -0.54 8.47
C THR A 80 1.28 0.34 8.38
N LEU A 81 0.22 -0.13 7.72
CA LEU A 81 -1.09 0.53 7.75
C LEU A 81 -2.00 -0.08 8.82
N GLY A 82 -1.77 -1.34 9.17
CA GLY A 82 -2.56 -2.06 10.17
C GLY A 82 -2.49 -1.42 11.55
N VAL A 83 -1.37 -0.80 11.94
CA VAL A 83 -1.24 -0.13 13.25
C VAL A 83 -2.18 1.07 13.41
N LEU A 84 -2.57 1.73 12.31
CA LEU A 84 -3.55 2.81 12.33
C LEU A 84 -4.92 2.28 12.78
N VAL A 85 -5.35 1.17 12.20
CA VAL A 85 -6.60 0.48 12.54
C VAL A 85 -6.50 -0.12 13.95
N ALA A 86 -5.36 -0.76 14.28
CA ALA A 86 -5.11 -1.34 15.59
C ALA A 86 -5.19 -0.29 16.71
N SER A 87 -4.60 0.89 16.51
CA SER A 87 -4.64 1.99 17.48
C SER A 87 -6.07 2.45 17.73
N ALA A 88 -6.86 2.63 16.68
CA ALA A 88 -8.25 3.02 16.82
C ALA A 88 -9.10 1.95 17.54
N LEU A 89 -8.93 0.66 17.20
CA LEU A 89 -9.66 -0.44 17.86
C LEU A 89 -9.26 -0.61 19.33
N GLN A 90 -7.97 -0.53 19.63
CA GLN A 90 -7.47 -0.61 21.02
C GLN A 90 -8.04 0.50 21.90
N ARG A 91 -8.15 1.71 21.36
CA ARG A 91 -8.74 2.87 22.05
C ARG A 91 -10.24 2.75 22.25
N ARG A 92 -10.93 1.96 21.44
CA ARG A 92 -12.35 1.58 21.59
C ARG A 92 -12.56 0.44 22.60
N GLY A 93 -11.49 -0.13 23.17
CA GLY A 93 -11.54 -1.14 24.21
C GLY A 93 -11.32 -2.57 23.74
N ALA A 94 -11.08 -2.81 22.46
CA ALA A 94 -10.70 -4.14 21.96
C ALA A 94 -9.27 -4.50 22.43
N ARG A 95 -9.03 -5.76 22.77
CA ARG A 95 -7.68 -6.29 23.02
C ARG A 95 -7.03 -6.64 21.69
N VAL A 96 -6.04 -5.86 21.28
CA VAL A 96 -5.46 -5.99 19.94
C VAL A 96 -3.99 -6.41 19.99
N VAL A 97 -3.59 -7.31 19.09
CA VAL A 97 -2.20 -7.63 18.79
C VAL A 97 -1.88 -7.28 17.34
N VAL A 98 -0.75 -6.61 17.12
CA VAL A 98 -0.19 -6.36 15.78
C VAL A 98 0.96 -7.32 15.53
N ILE A 99 0.90 -8.05 14.43
CA ILE A 99 1.92 -9.03 13.99
C ILE A 99 2.59 -8.48 12.74
N GLU A 100 3.89 -8.16 12.83
CA GLU A 100 4.67 -7.61 11.73
C GLU A 100 5.90 -8.49 11.45
N ARG A 101 6.07 -8.91 10.21
CA ARG A 101 7.18 -9.78 9.78
C ARG A 101 8.55 -9.12 9.94
N GLY A 102 8.61 -7.81 9.70
CA GLY A 102 9.82 -7.01 9.83
C GLY A 102 9.84 -6.17 11.10
N ALA A 103 10.55 -5.06 11.04
CA ALA A 103 10.39 -3.98 11.99
C ALA A 103 9.14 -3.16 11.61
N LEU A 104 8.36 -2.77 12.60
CA LEU A 104 7.18 -1.91 12.43
C LEU A 104 7.62 -0.46 12.26
N VAL A 105 7.99 -0.12 11.05
CA VAL A 105 8.43 1.22 10.66
C VAL A 105 7.76 1.65 9.36
N GLY A 106 7.50 2.94 9.22
CA GLY A 106 7.07 3.53 7.96
C GLY A 106 8.20 3.61 6.93
N ARG A 107 7.85 3.82 5.68
CA ARG A 107 8.82 4.06 4.62
C ARG A 107 9.35 5.51 4.67
N ALA A 108 10.54 5.74 4.12
CA ALA A 108 11.13 7.08 4.06
C ALA A 108 10.43 8.01 3.04
N GLN A 109 9.81 7.45 1.97
CA GLN A 109 9.07 8.26 1.00
C GLN A 109 7.75 8.71 1.58
N GLU A 110 7.48 10.00 1.49
CA GLU A 110 6.25 10.63 1.95
C GLU A 110 5.00 10.00 1.33
N TRP A 111 3.93 10.04 2.08
CA TRP A 111 2.58 9.81 1.58
C TRP A 111 1.86 11.16 1.43
N ASN A 112 1.01 11.26 0.42
CA ASN A 112 0.20 12.44 0.21
C ASN A 112 -1.26 12.18 0.64
N VAL A 113 -1.78 13.08 1.45
CA VAL A 113 -3.15 13.07 1.98
C VAL A 113 -3.66 14.51 2.06
N SER A 114 -4.92 14.69 2.38
CA SER A 114 -5.46 15.99 2.81
C SER A 114 -5.47 16.12 4.34
N ARG A 115 -5.58 17.33 4.84
CA ARG A 115 -5.79 17.58 6.29
C ARG A 115 -7.06 16.91 6.80
N ALA A 116 -8.13 16.88 6.02
CA ALA A 116 -9.37 16.22 6.40
C ALA A 116 -9.20 14.71 6.61
N GLU A 117 -8.37 14.07 5.79
CA GLU A 117 -8.06 12.65 5.93
C GLU A 117 -7.21 12.36 7.17
N LEU A 118 -6.25 13.24 7.51
CA LEU A 118 -5.52 13.13 8.79
C LEU A 118 -6.42 13.33 10.00
N GLU A 119 -7.38 14.25 9.90
CA GLU A 119 -8.36 14.48 10.96
C GLU A 119 -9.19 13.23 11.25
N SER A 120 -9.49 12.42 10.24
CA SER A 120 -10.20 11.14 10.45
C SER A 120 -9.43 10.17 11.37
N LEU A 121 -8.08 10.21 11.39
CA LEU A 121 -7.30 9.43 12.37
C LEU A 121 -7.44 9.97 13.78
N VAL A 122 -7.57 11.29 13.92
CA VAL A 122 -7.78 11.95 15.21
C VAL A 122 -9.16 11.61 15.74
N ASP A 123 -10.19 11.73 14.90
CA ASP A 123 -11.58 11.43 15.23
C ASP A 123 -11.75 9.96 15.62
N ALA A 124 -11.10 9.04 14.92
CA ALA A 124 -11.05 7.61 15.26
C ALA A 124 -10.24 7.31 16.54
N GLY A 125 -9.57 8.30 17.14
CA GLY A 125 -8.76 8.13 18.33
C GLY A 125 -7.40 7.44 18.11
N ALA A 126 -7.00 7.19 16.85
CA ALA A 126 -5.75 6.52 16.52
C ALA A 126 -4.52 7.39 16.83
N MET A 127 -4.67 8.71 16.84
CA MET A 127 -3.64 9.69 17.20
C MET A 127 -4.28 10.99 17.73
N THR A 128 -3.45 11.88 18.26
CA THR A 128 -3.88 13.24 18.63
C THR A 128 -3.68 14.21 17.48
N ARG A 129 -4.33 15.39 17.55
CA ARG A 129 -4.10 16.48 16.59
C ARG A 129 -2.63 16.92 16.57
N ALA A 130 -1.98 16.98 17.73
CA ALA A 130 -0.56 17.31 17.82
C ALA A 130 0.31 16.26 17.10
N ASP A 131 -0.03 14.96 17.18
CA ASP A 131 0.66 13.91 16.44
C ASP A 131 0.45 14.08 14.92
N ALA A 132 -0.77 14.42 14.49
CA ALA A 132 -1.07 14.67 13.07
C ALA A 132 -0.27 15.88 12.53
N ASP A 133 -0.16 16.95 13.31
CA ASP A 133 0.66 18.13 12.98
C ASP A 133 2.14 17.77 12.89
N GLU A 134 2.67 16.99 13.83
CA GLU A 134 4.06 16.50 13.79
C GLU A 134 4.36 15.62 12.59
N CYS A 135 3.39 14.81 12.14
CA CYS A 135 3.53 13.95 10.98
C CYS A 135 3.47 14.70 9.65
N THR A 136 2.83 15.89 9.63
CA THR A 136 2.72 16.70 8.42
C THR A 136 4.02 17.45 8.18
N MET A 137 4.67 17.15 7.07
CA MET A 137 6.00 17.67 6.74
C MET A 137 5.95 18.89 5.84
N ILE A 138 4.97 18.93 4.94
CA ILE A 138 4.79 19.99 3.95
C ILE A 138 3.32 20.08 3.53
N GLU A 139 2.87 21.28 3.23
CA GLU A 139 1.57 21.53 2.60
C GLU A 139 1.77 22.40 1.36
N PHE A 140 0.98 22.16 0.34
CA PHE A 140 1.05 22.83 -0.93
C PHE A 140 -0.33 22.98 -1.57
N ASN A 141 -0.52 24.01 -2.34
CA ASN A 141 -1.68 24.28 -3.19
C ASN A 141 -1.23 25.25 -4.32
N PRO A 142 -1.91 25.26 -5.46
CA PRO A 142 -3.02 24.41 -5.85
C PRO A 142 -2.56 23.03 -6.35
N ILE A 143 -3.56 22.16 -6.61
CA ILE A 143 -3.38 20.88 -7.29
C ILE A 143 -3.92 21.03 -8.71
N ARG A 144 -3.16 20.61 -9.71
CA ARG A 144 -3.51 20.73 -11.12
C ARG A 144 -3.72 19.37 -11.75
N CYS A 145 -4.80 19.23 -12.53
CA CYS A 145 -5.08 18.08 -13.40
C CYS A 145 -5.21 18.56 -14.84
N GLY A 146 -4.68 17.81 -15.80
CA GLY A 146 -4.77 18.23 -17.20
C GLY A 146 -4.36 17.12 -18.16
N PHE A 147 -4.88 17.19 -19.39
CA PHE A 147 -4.68 16.17 -20.39
C PHE A 147 -4.07 16.76 -21.66
N TYR A 148 -3.08 16.08 -22.22
CA TYR A 148 -2.44 16.47 -23.48
C TYR A 148 -3.46 16.60 -24.61
N GLY A 149 -3.34 17.64 -25.42
CA GLY A 149 -4.23 17.89 -26.54
C GLY A 149 -5.65 18.33 -26.15
N SER A 150 -5.96 18.47 -24.86
CA SER A 150 -7.25 19.03 -24.44
C SER A 150 -7.35 20.49 -24.89
N LYS A 151 -8.54 20.91 -25.33
CA LYS A 151 -8.81 22.30 -25.71
C LYS A 151 -9.21 23.19 -24.51
N GLY A 152 -9.29 22.59 -23.32
CA GLY A 152 -9.64 23.25 -22.07
C GLY A 152 -8.40 23.66 -21.27
N GLU A 153 -8.62 24.53 -20.30
CA GLU A 153 -7.62 24.82 -19.27
C GLU A 153 -7.47 23.63 -18.33
N ASP A 154 -6.33 23.55 -17.64
CA ASP A 154 -6.13 22.61 -16.55
C ASP A 154 -7.20 22.80 -15.47
N VAL A 155 -7.70 21.70 -14.92
CA VAL A 155 -8.54 21.76 -13.73
C VAL A 155 -7.65 22.06 -12.53
N VAL A 156 -7.96 23.13 -11.83
CA VAL A 156 -7.23 23.59 -10.66
C VAL A 156 -8.12 23.41 -9.43
N THR A 157 -7.62 22.74 -8.43
CA THR A 157 -8.33 22.46 -7.16
C THR A 157 -7.42 22.68 -5.96
N THR A 158 -7.99 22.66 -4.77
CA THR A 158 -7.27 22.81 -3.50
C THR A 158 -7.68 21.71 -2.52
N ASN A 159 -6.84 21.46 -1.53
CA ASN A 159 -7.13 20.58 -0.39
C ASN A 159 -7.40 19.11 -0.77
N ILE A 160 -6.80 18.64 -1.86
CA ILE A 160 -6.81 17.25 -2.29
C ILE A 160 -5.37 16.75 -2.35
N LEU A 161 -4.99 15.73 -1.58
CA LEU A 161 -3.63 15.18 -1.52
C LEU A 161 -2.53 16.25 -1.35
N ASN A 162 -2.86 17.33 -0.68
CA ASN A 162 -2.07 18.57 -0.60
C ASN A 162 -1.17 18.65 0.64
N ALA A 163 -1.05 17.57 1.39
CA ALA A 163 -0.16 17.45 2.54
C ALA A 163 0.76 16.23 2.38
N GLY A 164 2.06 16.47 2.40
CA GLY A 164 3.07 15.43 2.48
C GLY A 164 3.28 15.03 3.95
N VAL A 165 3.02 13.77 4.29
CA VAL A 165 3.20 13.23 5.64
C VAL A 165 4.36 12.25 5.69
N SER A 166 5.08 12.22 6.81
CA SER A 166 6.12 11.23 7.07
C SER A 166 5.52 9.90 7.49
N PRO A 167 5.65 8.83 6.68
CA PRO A 167 5.18 7.51 7.07
C PRO A 167 5.88 6.97 8.32
N GLU A 168 7.16 7.29 8.48
CA GLU A 168 7.93 6.88 9.67
C GLU A 168 7.34 7.48 10.95
N ARG A 169 7.03 8.78 10.95
CA ARG A 169 6.41 9.43 12.09
C ARG A 169 5.00 8.95 12.32
N LEU A 170 4.20 8.82 11.25
CA LEU A 170 2.81 8.38 11.34
C LEU A 170 2.70 6.99 11.96
N VAL A 171 3.45 6.02 11.45
CA VAL A 171 3.48 4.65 11.98
C VAL A 171 3.99 4.64 13.43
N ARG A 172 5.06 5.39 13.73
CA ARG A 172 5.61 5.49 15.08
C ARG A 172 4.61 6.07 16.07
N ARG A 173 3.93 7.20 15.73
CA ARG A 173 2.95 7.83 16.62
C ARG A 173 1.73 6.94 16.86
N CYS A 174 1.18 6.33 15.82
CA CYS A 174 0.08 5.38 15.99
C CYS A 174 0.51 4.16 16.84
N ARG A 175 1.72 3.66 16.66
CA ARG A 175 2.27 2.57 17.47
C ARG A 175 2.40 2.98 18.94
N GLU A 176 3.01 4.12 19.23
CA GLU A 176 3.15 4.65 20.59
C GLU A 176 1.78 4.74 21.28
N ARG A 177 0.77 5.31 20.60
CA ARG A 177 -0.60 5.41 21.12
C ARG A 177 -1.27 4.04 21.31
N PHE A 178 -1.01 3.12 20.42
CA PHE A 178 -1.49 1.74 20.51
C PHE A 178 -0.93 1.03 21.75
N GLU A 179 0.39 1.10 21.94
CA GLU A 179 1.09 0.47 23.07
C GLU A 179 0.75 1.15 24.39
N GLU A 180 0.65 2.48 24.45
CA GLU A 180 0.18 3.25 25.61
C GLU A 180 -1.24 2.85 26.05
N ALA A 181 -2.10 2.46 25.10
CA ALA A 181 -3.45 1.97 25.38
C ALA A 181 -3.47 0.46 25.77
N GLY A 182 -2.33 -0.18 25.90
CA GLY A 182 -2.21 -1.60 26.27
C GLY A 182 -2.20 -2.58 25.11
N GLY A 183 -2.07 -2.11 23.88
CA GLY A 183 -1.93 -2.96 22.69
C GLY A 183 -0.58 -3.69 22.64
N THR A 184 -0.55 -4.84 22.00
CA THR A 184 0.64 -5.68 21.89
C THR A 184 1.21 -5.64 20.49
N THR A 185 2.51 -5.34 20.34
CA THR A 185 3.22 -5.37 19.06
C THR A 185 4.23 -6.52 19.03
N LEU A 186 4.13 -7.37 18.01
CA LEU A 186 5.08 -8.46 17.74
C LEU A 186 5.80 -8.14 16.42
N GLU A 187 7.05 -7.72 16.53
CA GLU A 187 7.93 -7.47 15.40
C GLU A 187 8.79 -8.70 15.07
N ARG A 188 9.29 -8.77 13.85
CA ARG A 188 10.08 -9.91 13.33
C ARG A 188 9.38 -11.24 13.54
N ALA A 189 8.06 -11.19 13.46
CA ALA A 189 7.13 -12.27 13.74
C ALA A 189 6.45 -12.68 12.43
N ASP A 190 6.96 -13.73 11.79
CA ASP A 190 6.47 -14.21 10.50
C ASP A 190 5.21 -15.05 10.70
N LEU A 191 4.08 -14.60 10.16
CA LEU A 191 2.84 -15.36 10.15
C LEU A 191 2.97 -16.51 9.16
N ARG A 192 2.79 -17.74 9.63
CA ARG A 192 2.99 -18.98 8.87
C ARG A 192 1.70 -19.70 8.50
N GLY A 193 0.61 -19.37 9.16
CA GLY A 193 -0.69 -19.93 8.89
C GLY A 193 -1.75 -19.49 9.86
N VAL A 194 -3.00 -19.69 9.48
CA VAL A 194 -4.18 -19.37 10.29
C VAL A 194 -5.13 -20.57 10.28
N ASP A 195 -5.38 -21.14 11.44
CA ASP A 195 -6.39 -22.19 11.63
C ASP A 195 -7.67 -21.53 12.19
N VAL A 196 -8.76 -21.56 11.44
CA VAL A 196 -10.05 -20.93 11.78
C VAL A 196 -10.97 -21.96 12.39
N TYR A 197 -11.28 -21.80 13.67
CA TYR A 197 -12.22 -22.61 14.46
C TYR A 197 -13.56 -21.89 14.61
N ASP A 198 -14.53 -22.58 15.18
CA ASP A 198 -15.87 -22.01 15.39
C ASP A 198 -15.85 -20.84 16.40
N ASP A 199 -14.96 -20.90 17.41
CA ASP A 199 -14.84 -19.93 18.50
C ASP A 199 -13.71 -18.90 18.34
N ALA A 200 -12.64 -19.24 17.60
CA ALA A 200 -11.47 -18.38 17.43
C ALA A 200 -10.66 -18.70 16.18
N ALA A 201 -9.81 -17.77 15.76
CA ALA A 201 -8.71 -18.01 14.84
C ALA A 201 -7.42 -18.24 15.64
N VAL A 202 -6.64 -19.23 15.23
CA VAL A 202 -5.33 -19.58 15.80
C VAL A 202 -4.26 -19.28 14.78
N LEU A 203 -3.40 -18.32 15.12
CA LEU A 203 -2.34 -17.82 14.25
C LEU A 203 -1.01 -18.48 14.64
N ASN A 204 -0.37 -19.16 13.69
CA ASN A 204 0.94 -19.78 13.83
C ASN A 204 2.00 -18.73 13.46
N VAL A 205 2.78 -18.27 14.44
CA VAL A 205 3.75 -17.17 14.28
C VAL A 205 5.15 -17.67 14.65
N GLY A 206 6.11 -17.46 13.74
CA GLY A 206 7.50 -17.87 13.97
C GLY A 206 7.70 -19.37 14.09
N GLU A 207 8.93 -19.81 14.42
CA GLU A 207 9.25 -21.20 14.73
C GLU A 207 9.28 -21.43 16.23
N GLY A 208 8.48 -22.39 16.71
CA GLY A 208 8.47 -22.78 18.12
C GLY A 208 7.85 -21.78 19.08
N SER A 209 7.18 -20.73 18.56
CA SER A 209 6.40 -19.82 19.37
C SER A 209 5.02 -20.39 19.69
N GLU A 210 4.47 -20.03 20.84
CA GLU A 210 3.09 -20.35 21.17
C GLU A 210 2.13 -19.69 20.16
N PRO A 211 1.13 -20.41 19.67
CA PRO A 211 0.13 -19.87 18.77
C PRO A 211 -0.67 -18.73 19.43
N ILE A 212 -1.02 -17.73 18.63
CA ILE A 212 -1.83 -16.60 19.08
C ILE A 212 -3.30 -16.91 18.79
N ARG A 213 -4.18 -16.71 19.78
CA ARG A 213 -5.62 -16.88 19.63
C ARG A 213 -6.29 -15.53 19.59
N ALA A 214 -7.11 -15.28 18.55
CA ALA A 214 -7.90 -14.07 18.39
C ALA A 214 -9.32 -14.39 17.92
N ARG A 215 -10.28 -13.54 18.28
CA ARG A 215 -11.66 -13.69 17.79
C ARG A 215 -11.76 -13.33 16.31
N LEU A 216 -11.00 -12.30 15.87
CA LEU A 216 -10.98 -11.81 14.49
C LEU A 216 -9.53 -11.56 14.03
N VAL A 217 -9.23 -11.92 12.81
CA VAL A 217 -7.96 -11.60 12.12
C VAL A 217 -8.23 -10.52 11.07
N LEU A 218 -7.50 -9.42 11.14
CA LEU A 218 -7.47 -8.40 10.09
C LEU A 218 -6.23 -8.61 9.22
N ASP A 219 -6.42 -9.02 7.97
CA ASP A 219 -5.35 -9.14 7.00
C ASP A 219 -5.02 -7.77 6.40
N CYS A 220 -3.94 -7.15 6.90
CA CYS A 220 -3.38 -5.89 6.44
C CYS A 220 -2.03 -6.09 5.71
N MET A 221 -1.72 -7.32 5.23
CA MET A 221 -0.44 -7.65 4.60
C MET A 221 -0.36 -7.24 3.12
N GLY A 222 -1.39 -6.54 2.61
CA GLY A 222 -1.43 -6.02 1.25
C GLY A 222 -1.69 -7.08 0.19
N PHE A 223 -1.59 -6.70 -1.09
CA PHE A 223 -1.94 -7.59 -2.22
C PHE A 223 -1.06 -8.85 -2.34
N ARG A 224 0.08 -8.89 -1.65
CA ARG A 224 0.97 -10.05 -1.55
C ARG A 224 0.72 -10.92 -0.32
N SER A 225 -0.32 -10.65 0.45
CA SER A 225 -0.74 -11.49 1.56
C SER A 225 -0.84 -12.96 1.13
N PRO A 226 -0.34 -13.91 1.93
CA PRO A 226 -0.54 -15.34 1.65
C PRO A 226 -2.02 -15.73 1.62
N ILE A 227 -2.87 -15.09 2.44
CA ILE A 227 -4.33 -15.29 2.46
C ILE A 227 -4.93 -14.82 1.14
N VAL A 228 -4.57 -13.60 0.69
CA VAL A 228 -4.98 -13.04 -0.61
C VAL A 228 -4.56 -13.96 -1.75
N ARG A 229 -3.32 -14.44 -1.74
CA ARG A 229 -2.80 -15.35 -2.77
C ARG A 229 -3.55 -16.67 -2.80
N GLN A 230 -3.91 -17.20 -1.64
CA GLN A 230 -4.74 -18.41 -1.52
C GLN A 230 -6.14 -18.20 -2.10
N ILE A 231 -6.83 -17.11 -1.75
CA ILE A 231 -8.18 -16.80 -2.21
C ILE A 231 -8.20 -16.51 -3.72
N ARG A 232 -7.24 -15.72 -4.19
CA ARG A 232 -7.10 -15.36 -5.61
C ARG A 232 -6.80 -16.58 -6.48
N GLY A 233 -6.04 -17.53 -5.96
CA GLY A 233 -5.53 -18.67 -6.74
C GLY A 233 -4.71 -18.15 -7.92
N ASN A 234 -5.03 -18.64 -9.12
CA ASN A 234 -4.33 -18.26 -10.37
C ASN A 234 -5.08 -17.18 -11.18
N ARG A 235 -6.05 -16.47 -10.59
CA ARG A 235 -6.79 -15.43 -11.33
C ARG A 235 -5.88 -14.23 -11.60
N LYS A 236 -5.80 -13.87 -12.88
CA LYS A 236 -5.18 -12.63 -13.32
C LYS A 236 -6.03 -11.44 -12.85
N PRO A 237 -5.42 -10.30 -12.50
CA PRO A 237 -6.19 -9.08 -12.29
C PRO A 237 -6.80 -8.60 -13.61
N ASP A 238 -7.96 -7.93 -13.53
CA ASP A 238 -8.60 -7.30 -14.69
C ASP A 238 -7.85 -6.07 -15.15
N GLY A 239 -7.18 -5.41 -14.23
CA GLY A 239 -6.34 -4.27 -14.50
C GLY A 239 -5.20 -4.15 -13.49
N VAL A 240 -4.18 -3.41 -13.89
CA VAL A 240 -3.02 -3.10 -13.04
C VAL A 240 -2.63 -1.66 -13.27
N CYS A 241 -2.34 -0.94 -12.19
CA CYS A 241 -1.60 0.30 -12.25
C CYS A 241 -0.12 0.01 -11.98
N LEU A 242 0.73 0.21 -12.98
CA LEU A 242 2.18 0.21 -12.81
C LEU A 242 2.65 1.64 -12.56
N VAL A 243 3.54 1.81 -11.59
CA VAL A 243 4.07 3.11 -11.18
C VAL A 243 5.58 3.05 -11.12
N VAL A 244 6.22 4.04 -11.71
CA VAL A 244 7.65 4.33 -11.55
C VAL A 244 7.84 5.80 -11.22
N GLY A 245 8.94 6.16 -10.61
CA GLY A 245 9.18 7.55 -10.25
C GLY A 245 10.47 7.79 -9.51
N SER A 246 10.66 9.02 -9.10
CA SER A 246 11.81 9.41 -8.27
C SER A 246 11.47 10.58 -7.35
N CYS A 247 12.23 10.68 -6.26
CA CYS A 247 12.37 11.92 -5.51
C CYS A 247 13.78 12.46 -5.80
N ALA A 248 13.85 13.70 -6.26
CA ALA A 248 15.11 14.35 -6.61
C ALA A 248 15.14 15.81 -6.14
N GLU A 249 16.35 16.37 -5.99
CA GLU A 249 16.57 17.80 -5.72
C GLU A 249 17.13 18.50 -6.96
N GLY A 250 16.96 19.83 -7.02
CA GLY A 250 17.45 20.66 -8.11
C GLY A 250 16.32 21.19 -9.01
N PHE A 251 15.07 20.97 -8.67
CA PHE A 251 13.94 21.60 -9.36
C PHE A 251 13.84 23.08 -8.96
N PRO A 252 13.34 23.97 -9.87
CA PRO A 252 13.06 25.36 -9.50
C PRO A 252 12.11 25.45 -8.31
N GLU A 253 12.40 26.34 -7.34
CA GLU A 253 11.61 26.48 -6.10
C GLU A 253 10.14 26.78 -6.36
N GLU A 254 9.85 27.62 -7.37
CA GLU A 254 8.48 27.97 -7.77
C GLU A 254 7.65 26.77 -8.22
N ARG A 255 8.29 25.66 -8.58
CA ARG A 255 7.58 24.40 -8.87
C ARG A 255 7.09 23.68 -7.62
N ASN A 256 7.68 23.99 -6.48
CA ASN A 256 7.33 23.37 -5.20
C ASN A 256 6.21 24.09 -4.43
N GLU A 257 5.58 25.10 -5.03
CA GLU A 257 4.38 25.74 -4.50
C GLU A 257 3.09 24.96 -4.83
N SER A 258 3.13 24.10 -5.86
CA SER A 258 1.95 23.39 -6.38
C SER A 258 2.28 21.93 -6.72
N ALA A 259 1.22 21.10 -6.81
CA ALA A 259 1.33 19.71 -7.23
C ALA A 259 0.54 19.46 -8.52
N ASP A 260 0.93 18.39 -9.21
CA ASP A 260 0.18 17.82 -10.32
C ASP A 260 -0.41 16.49 -9.90
N LEU A 261 -1.68 16.27 -10.23
CA LEU A 261 -2.41 15.05 -10.02
C LEU A 261 -3.09 14.64 -11.34
N ILE A 262 -2.78 13.47 -11.87
CA ILE A 262 -3.33 12.96 -13.13
C ILE A 262 -3.12 13.95 -14.30
N ARG A 263 -1.89 14.03 -14.75
CA ARG A 263 -1.53 14.78 -15.96
C ARG A 263 -1.05 13.84 -17.06
N THR A 264 -1.31 14.22 -18.32
CA THR A 264 -0.66 13.60 -19.48
C THR A 264 0.09 14.67 -20.27
N VAL A 265 1.23 14.31 -20.86
CA VAL A 265 2.08 15.21 -21.65
C VAL A 265 2.36 14.66 -23.05
N THR A 266 1.89 13.46 -23.31
CA THR A 266 1.97 12.77 -24.61
C THR A 266 0.61 12.20 -24.99
N ASP A 267 0.46 11.85 -26.26
CA ASP A 267 -0.66 11.05 -26.74
C ASP A 267 -0.52 9.58 -26.29
N ILE A 268 -1.49 8.76 -26.64
CA ILE A 268 -1.49 7.33 -26.36
C ILE A 268 -0.28 6.68 -27.01
N GLU A 269 0.44 5.88 -26.26
CA GLU A 269 1.55 5.06 -26.77
C GLU A 269 1.00 3.92 -27.64
N GLU A 270 1.31 3.93 -28.95
CA GLU A 270 0.74 2.97 -29.91
C GLU A 270 1.26 1.54 -29.68
N ASP A 271 2.51 1.39 -29.23
CA ASP A 271 3.18 0.09 -29.09
C ASP A 271 2.48 -0.83 -28.11
N TYR A 272 1.91 -0.30 -27.03
CA TYR A 272 1.20 -1.09 -26.03
C TYR A 272 -0.22 -0.59 -25.71
N ARG A 273 -0.72 0.36 -26.48
CA ARG A 273 -2.05 0.97 -26.36
C ARG A 273 -2.34 1.48 -24.94
N GLY A 274 -1.35 2.12 -24.32
CA GLY A 274 -1.42 2.69 -22.99
C GLY A 274 -1.17 4.18 -22.99
N GLN A 275 -1.56 4.83 -21.90
CA GLN A 275 -1.31 6.24 -21.63
C GLN A 275 -0.41 6.37 -20.41
N TYR A 276 0.63 7.18 -20.51
CA TYR A 276 1.39 7.60 -19.33
C TYR A 276 0.72 8.78 -18.66
N PHE A 277 0.45 8.61 -17.37
CA PHE A 277 -0.03 9.63 -16.48
C PHE A 277 1.08 10.07 -15.53
N TRP A 278 1.03 11.30 -15.10
CA TRP A 278 2.02 11.92 -14.24
C TRP A 278 1.39 12.50 -13.00
N GLU A 279 2.08 12.35 -11.89
CA GLU A 279 1.87 13.06 -10.65
C GLU A 279 3.20 13.65 -10.17
N ALA A 280 3.15 14.83 -9.57
CA ALA A 280 4.34 15.41 -8.97
C ALA A 280 3.97 16.26 -7.76
N PHE A 281 4.70 16.06 -6.68
CA PHE A 281 4.45 16.69 -5.40
C PHE A 281 5.73 17.32 -4.86
N PRO A 282 5.64 18.51 -4.22
CA PRO A 282 6.72 19.02 -3.37
C PRO A 282 7.13 17.97 -2.34
N ALA A 283 8.42 17.87 -2.06
CA ALA A 283 8.95 16.99 -1.02
C ALA A 283 9.56 17.83 0.11
N SER A 284 9.34 17.41 1.35
CA SER A 284 9.76 18.15 2.54
C SER A 284 11.25 18.15 2.78
N SER A 285 12.02 17.36 2.04
CA SER A 285 13.46 17.23 2.22
C SER A 285 14.29 18.42 1.73
N GLY A 286 13.67 19.37 1.04
CA GLY A 286 14.29 20.62 0.60
C GLY A 286 13.41 21.47 -0.30
N PRO A 287 13.68 22.77 -0.45
CA PRO A 287 12.85 23.68 -1.23
C PRO A 287 12.88 23.38 -2.74
N THR A 288 13.93 22.70 -3.20
CA THR A 288 14.09 22.27 -4.60
C THR A 288 13.81 20.79 -4.80
N ASP A 289 13.27 20.10 -3.78
CA ASP A 289 13.00 18.68 -3.80
C ASP A 289 11.58 18.39 -4.30
N ARG A 290 11.48 17.46 -5.24
CA ARG A 290 10.19 17.07 -5.82
C ARG A 290 10.12 15.58 -6.04
N THR A 291 8.99 15.00 -5.68
CA THR A 291 8.66 13.62 -6.02
C THR A 291 7.84 13.62 -7.31
N THR A 292 8.27 12.83 -8.28
CA THR A 292 7.61 12.68 -9.58
C THR A 292 7.28 11.22 -9.81
N TYR A 293 6.05 10.94 -10.19
CA TYR A 293 5.58 9.61 -10.57
C TYR A 293 5.11 9.62 -12.03
N MET A 294 5.42 8.55 -12.73
CA MET A 294 4.79 8.18 -14.00
C MET A 294 4.10 6.84 -13.81
N PHE A 295 2.86 6.74 -14.25
CA PHE A 295 2.09 5.52 -14.09
C PHE A 295 1.23 5.24 -15.32
N SER A 296 0.83 4.00 -15.48
CA SER A 296 -0.08 3.57 -16.54
C SER A 296 -1.05 2.52 -16.04
N TYR A 297 -2.26 2.58 -16.55
CA TYR A 297 -3.30 1.58 -16.33
C TYR A 297 -3.33 0.63 -17.51
N MET A 298 -3.28 -0.67 -17.23
CA MET A 298 -3.25 -1.70 -18.26
C MET A 298 -3.89 -3.01 -17.78
N ASP A 299 -4.20 -3.90 -18.69
CA ASP A 299 -4.55 -5.27 -18.38
C ASP A 299 -3.28 -6.12 -18.07
N ALA A 300 -3.48 -7.38 -17.71
CA ALA A 300 -2.39 -8.30 -17.38
C ALA A 300 -2.03 -9.22 -18.58
N GLU A 301 -1.94 -8.65 -19.79
CA GLU A 301 -1.49 -9.40 -20.96
C GLU A 301 0.04 -9.54 -20.99
N GLU A 302 0.54 -10.64 -21.56
CA GLU A 302 1.97 -10.96 -21.58
C GLU A 302 2.81 -9.91 -22.32
N SER A 303 2.22 -9.25 -23.33
CA SER A 303 2.85 -8.20 -24.14
C SER A 303 3.07 -6.87 -23.42
N ARG A 304 2.49 -6.70 -22.22
CA ARG A 304 2.61 -5.44 -21.48
C ARG A 304 4.05 -5.18 -20.99
N PRO A 305 4.47 -3.91 -20.89
CA PRO A 305 5.82 -3.56 -20.51
C PRO A 305 6.18 -4.09 -19.11
N THR A 306 7.46 -4.28 -18.88
CA THR A 306 8.01 -4.53 -17.56
C THR A 306 8.10 -3.23 -16.76
N ILE A 307 8.22 -3.31 -15.43
CA ILE A 307 8.45 -2.11 -14.60
C ILE A 307 9.80 -1.49 -14.94
N ALA A 308 10.80 -2.31 -15.23
CA ALA A 308 12.11 -1.85 -15.66
C ALA A 308 12.04 -1.06 -16.98
N SER A 309 11.30 -1.55 -17.99
CA SER A 309 11.15 -0.80 -19.25
C SER A 309 10.34 0.49 -19.08
N MET A 310 9.34 0.52 -18.20
CA MET A 310 8.67 1.77 -17.86
C MET A 310 9.61 2.76 -17.16
N LEU A 311 10.56 2.28 -16.37
CA LEU A 311 11.54 3.14 -15.73
C LEU A 311 12.50 3.73 -16.76
N ASP A 312 12.83 3.02 -17.85
CA ASP A 312 13.59 3.59 -18.98
C ASP A 312 12.82 4.73 -19.65
N ASP A 313 11.55 4.51 -19.96
CA ASP A 313 10.68 5.55 -20.53
C ASP A 313 10.53 6.74 -19.57
N TYR A 314 10.48 6.48 -18.26
CA TYR A 314 10.44 7.54 -17.24
C TYR A 314 11.68 8.46 -17.31
N TRP A 315 12.88 7.91 -17.42
CA TRP A 315 14.11 8.69 -17.51
C TRP A 315 14.18 9.54 -18.78
N GLU A 316 13.60 9.06 -19.87
CA GLU A 316 13.51 9.82 -21.12
C GLU A 316 12.46 10.95 -21.06
N LEU A 317 11.30 10.67 -20.43
CA LEU A 317 10.14 11.56 -20.48
C LEU A 317 10.07 12.55 -19.31
N MET A 318 10.65 12.22 -18.14
CA MET A 318 10.58 13.05 -16.95
C MET A 318 11.15 14.46 -17.16
N PRO A 319 12.29 14.66 -17.86
CA PRO A 319 12.79 16.00 -18.16
C PRO A 319 11.79 16.86 -18.94
N LYS A 320 11.10 16.30 -19.92
CA LYS A 320 10.06 17.01 -20.68
C LYS A 320 8.88 17.38 -19.80
N TYR A 321 8.42 16.45 -18.97
CA TYR A 321 7.33 16.68 -18.03
C TYR A 321 7.67 17.76 -17.01
N GLN A 322 8.84 17.71 -16.43
CA GLN A 322 9.30 18.66 -15.42
C GLN A 322 9.86 19.96 -16.00
N ASN A 323 9.99 20.05 -17.35
CA ASN A 323 10.59 21.19 -18.04
C ASN A 323 12.00 21.51 -17.53
N ILE A 324 12.83 20.49 -17.48
CA ILE A 324 14.29 20.57 -17.22
C ILE A 324 15.05 20.09 -18.45
N GLY A 325 16.31 20.44 -18.57
CA GLY A 325 17.11 20.10 -19.75
C GLY A 325 17.43 18.62 -19.86
N SER A 326 17.78 17.99 -18.75
CA SER A 326 18.20 16.59 -18.67
C SER A 326 17.89 16.01 -17.29
N VAL A 327 17.82 14.68 -17.20
CA VAL A 327 17.77 13.98 -15.92
C VAL A 327 19.01 14.22 -15.06
N ASP A 328 20.14 14.56 -15.70
CA ASP A 328 21.41 14.85 -15.02
C ASP A 328 21.43 16.26 -14.37
N ASP A 329 20.45 17.12 -14.67
CA ASP A 329 20.28 18.43 -14.03
C ASP A 329 19.76 18.34 -12.59
N VAL A 330 19.28 17.17 -12.19
CA VAL A 330 18.72 16.92 -10.85
C VAL A 330 19.46 15.78 -10.16
N ARG A 331 19.57 15.88 -8.83
CA ARG A 331 20.20 14.84 -8.02
C ARG A 331 19.17 13.88 -7.43
N MET A 332 19.18 12.64 -7.90
CA MET A 332 18.28 11.60 -7.40
C MET A 332 18.55 11.28 -5.93
N LYS A 333 17.50 11.34 -5.13
CA LYS A 333 17.49 10.92 -3.73
C LYS A 333 16.92 9.51 -3.56
N ARG A 334 15.89 9.18 -4.32
CA ARG A 334 15.22 7.86 -4.30
C ARG A 334 14.63 7.57 -5.66
N VAL A 335 14.60 6.29 -6.02
CA VAL A 335 13.84 5.76 -7.15
C VAL A 335 12.65 4.98 -6.59
N LEU A 336 11.50 5.13 -7.21
CA LEU A 336 10.22 4.63 -6.72
C LEU A 336 9.59 3.73 -7.77
N PHE A 337 8.97 2.66 -7.34
CA PHE A 337 8.23 1.77 -8.21
C PHE A 337 7.14 1.02 -7.43
N GLY A 338 6.07 0.69 -8.11
CA GLY A 338 4.93 0.03 -7.52
C GLY A 338 4.07 -0.70 -8.54
N LEU A 339 3.25 -1.60 -8.04
CA LEU A 339 2.28 -2.38 -8.79
C LEU A 339 1.02 -2.52 -7.95
N PHE A 340 -0.12 -2.13 -8.52
CA PHE A 340 -1.41 -2.15 -7.85
C PHE A 340 -2.43 -2.88 -8.71
N PRO A 341 -2.74 -4.17 -8.41
CA PRO A 341 -3.73 -4.93 -9.13
C PRO A 341 -5.14 -4.51 -8.74
N THR A 342 -6.06 -4.52 -9.71
CA THR A 342 -7.49 -4.27 -9.50
C THR A 342 -8.34 -5.33 -10.17
N TYR A 343 -9.56 -5.50 -9.67
CA TYR A 343 -10.49 -6.51 -10.12
C TYR A 343 -11.86 -5.88 -10.33
N ARG A 344 -12.48 -6.14 -11.48
CA ARG A 344 -13.87 -5.72 -11.77
C ARG A 344 -14.84 -6.40 -10.83
N ASP A 345 -14.64 -7.70 -10.67
CA ASP A 345 -15.40 -8.58 -9.81
C ASP A 345 -14.40 -9.19 -8.84
N SER A 346 -14.19 -8.54 -7.68
CA SER A 346 -13.11 -8.95 -6.79
C SER A 346 -13.23 -10.44 -6.43
N PRO A 347 -12.19 -11.25 -6.69
CA PRO A 347 -12.15 -12.63 -6.20
C PRO A 347 -11.85 -12.67 -4.71
N LEU A 348 -11.52 -11.53 -4.11
CA LEU A 348 -11.07 -11.40 -2.72
C LEU A 348 -12.26 -11.19 -1.78
N LYS A 349 -13.35 -11.90 -2.04
CA LYS A 349 -14.49 -11.97 -1.08
C LYS A 349 -13.99 -12.67 0.18
N THR A 350 -14.55 -12.27 1.32
CA THR A 350 -14.31 -12.96 2.58
C THR A 350 -14.60 -14.46 2.41
N GLU A 351 -13.58 -15.29 2.52
CA GLU A 351 -13.66 -16.75 2.27
C GLU A 351 -13.70 -17.53 3.57
N PHE A 352 -13.12 -16.98 4.63
CA PHE A 352 -13.02 -17.61 5.93
C PHE A 352 -13.82 -16.83 6.96
N ASP A 353 -14.46 -17.54 7.88
CA ASP A 353 -14.99 -16.94 9.08
C ASP A 353 -13.82 -16.30 9.86
N ARG A 354 -14.07 -15.27 10.65
CA ARG A 354 -13.04 -14.62 11.51
C ARG A 354 -11.82 -14.08 10.78
N VAL A 355 -11.87 -13.87 9.46
CA VAL A 355 -10.78 -13.27 8.68
C VAL A 355 -11.33 -12.19 7.75
N LEU A 356 -10.90 -10.95 7.95
CA LEU A 356 -11.31 -9.80 7.16
C LEU A 356 -10.08 -9.11 6.54
N ALA A 357 -10.08 -8.91 5.24
CA ALA A 357 -9.03 -8.18 4.55
C ALA A 357 -9.25 -6.67 4.61
N ILE A 358 -8.20 -5.90 4.89
CA ILE A 358 -8.22 -4.44 5.00
C ILE A 358 -7.17 -3.82 4.07
N GLY A 359 -7.49 -2.69 3.47
CA GLY A 359 -6.59 -1.95 2.57
C GLY A 359 -6.28 -2.74 1.31
N ASP A 360 -5.02 -2.78 0.89
CA ASP A 360 -4.60 -3.44 -0.35
C ASP A 360 -4.89 -4.95 -0.37
N ALA A 361 -5.00 -5.56 0.79
CA ALA A 361 -5.39 -6.97 0.90
C ALA A 361 -6.84 -7.22 0.50
N SER A 362 -7.72 -6.22 0.60
CA SER A 362 -9.13 -6.33 0.19
C SER A 362 -9.33 -6.25 -1.33
N GLY A 363 -8.32 -5.82 -2.08
CA GLY A 363 -8.40 -5.68 -3.54
C GLY A 363 -9.38 -4.62 -4.03
N ILE A 364 -9.81 -3.70 -3.17
CA ILE A 364 -10.81 -2.65 -3.47
C ILE A 364 -10.11 -1.37 -3.97
N GLN A 365 -8.92 -1.43 -4.50
CA GLN A 365 -8.25 -0.24 -4.99
C GLN A 365 -8.90 0.30 -6.25
N SER A 366 -9.20 1.60 -6.24
CA SER A 366 -9.61 2.30 -7.44
C SER A 366 -8.45 2.37 -8.44
N PRO A 367 -8.66 1.98 -9.70
CA PRO A 367 -7.63 2.18 -10.72
C PRO A 367 -7.36 3.66 -11.03
N LEU A 368 -8.27 4.56 -10.66
CA LEU A 368 -8.15 6.00 -10.90
C LEU A 368 -7.29 6.71 -9.85
N SER A 369 -7.17 6.16 -8.66
CA SER A 369 -6.33 6.71 -7.61
C SER A 369 -5.79 5.56 -6.79
N PHE A 370 -4.51 5.32 -6.88
CA PHE A 370 -3.81 4.38 -6.01
C PHE A 370 -3.51 4.97 -4.61
N GLY A 371 -4.32 5.93 -4.19
CA GLY A 371 -4.28 6.57 -2.87
C GLY A 371 -4.81 5.69 -1.75
N GLY A 372 -4.26 4.48 -1.58
CA GLY A 372 -4.72 3.50 -0.61
C GLY A 372 -4.76 4.02 0.83
N LEU A 373 -3.76 4.85 1.22
CA LEU A 373 -3.78 5.49 2.55
C LEU A 373 -4.97 6.44 2.69
N ALA A 374 -5.15 7.39 1.77
CA ALA A 374 -6.24 8.35 1.84
C ALA A 374 -7.62 7.67 1.87
N ALA A 375 -7.79 6.60 1.11
CA ALA A 375 -9.01 5.78 1.15
C ALA A 375 -9.21 5.11 2.50
N LEU A 376 -8.16 4.52 3.09
CA LEU A 376 -8.22 3.93 4.42
C LEU A 376 -8.59 4.97 5.47
N LEU A 377 -7.97 6.14 5.46
CA LEU A 377 -8.22 7.20 6.43
C LEU A 377 -9.67 7.70 6.38
N ARG A 378 -10.20 7.95 5.18
CA ARG A 378 -11.62 8.36 5.01
C ARG A 378 -12.63 7.36 5.56
N HIS A 379 -12.25 6.11 5.66
CA HIS A 379 -13.15 5.04 6.08
C HIS A 379 -12.78 4.43 7.44
N ILE A 380 -11.76 4.94 8.12
CA ILE A 380 -11.24 4.31 9.34
C ILE A 380 -12.28 4.22 10.45
N GLU A 381 -13.08 5.25 10.67
CA GLU A 381 -14.16 5.23 11.66
C GLU A 381 -15.22 4.18 11.33
N ARG A 382 -15.63 4.11 10.05
CA ARG A 382 -16.62 3.12 9.60
C ARG A 382 -16.06 1.69 9.72
N ILE A 383 -14.79 1.48 9.34
CA ILE A 383 -14.15 0.17 9.43
C ILE A 383 -14.05 -0.27 10.90
N THR A 384 -13.56 0.61 11.77
CA THR A 384 -13.36 0.27 13.20
C THR A 384 -14.68 0.13 13.94
N GLY A 385 -15.70 0.93 13.61
CA GLY A 385 -17.06 0.79 14.15
C GLY A 385 -17.74 -0.51 13.71
N ALA A 386 -17.61 -0.89 12.43
CA ALA A 386 -18.14 -2.17 11.94
C ALA A 386 -17.44 -3.38 12.58
N VAL A 387 -16.13 -3.31 12.79
CA VAL A 387 -15.38 -4.36 13.50
C VAL A 387 -15.84 -4.47 14.97
N GLU A 388 -16.03 -3.34 15.65
CA GLU A 388 -16.55 -3.30 17.02
C GLU A 388 -17.96 -3.95 17.10
N GLU A 389 -18.86 -3.55 16.22
CA GLU A 389 -20.23 -4.12 16.15
C GLU A 389 -20.20 -5.62 15.87
N ALA A 390 -19.37 -6.07 14.92
CA ALA A 390 -19.23 -7.49 14.60
C ALA A 390 -18.69 -8.31 15.81
N LEU A 391 -17.77 -7.75 16.57
CA LEU A 391 -17.26 -8.36 17.81
C LEU A 391 -18.32 -8.43 18.90
N ASP A 392 -19.09 -7.36 19.09
CA ASP A 392 -20.13 -7.28 20.13
C ASP A 392 -21.29 -8.24 19.87
N CYS A 393 -21.67 -8.40 18.61
CA CYS A 393 -22.75 -9.29 18.17
C CYS A 393 -22.27 -10.72 17.87
N ASP A 394 -20.96 -11.01 17.99
CA ASP A 394 -20.31 -12.25 17.52
C ASP A 394 -20.65 -12.61 16.06
N ALA A 395 -20.86 -11.58 15.22
CA ALA A 395 -21.14 -11.69 13.79
C ALA A 395 -19.84 -11.83 13.00
N LEU A 396 -19.09 -12.91 13.26
CA LEU A 396 -17.74 -13.14 12.74
C LEU A 396 -17.66 -14.25 11.68
N ASP A 397 -18.80 -14.76 11.25
CA ASP A 397 -18.85 -15.65 10.10
C ASP A 397 -18.60 -14.88 8.80
N ARG A 398 -18.17 -15.61 7.77
CA ARG A 398 -17.79 -15.01 6.48
C ARG A 398 -18.92 -14.26 5.79
N ASP A 399 -20.17 -14.62 6.02
CA ASP A 399 -21.29 -13.99 5.36
C ASP A 399 -21.62 -12.65 6.03
N ALA A 400 -21.56 -12.59 7.37
CA ALA A 400 -21.62 -11.34 8.12
C ALA A 400 -20.45 -10.38 7.79
N LEU A 401 -19.22 -10.90 7.67
CA LEU A 401 -18.03 -10.10 7.36
C LEU A 401 -18.01 -9.60 5.88
N ARG A 402 -18.96 -9.99 5.04
CA ARG A 402 -19.10 -9.48 3.66
C ARG A 402 -19.97 -8.23 3.56
N GLU A 403 -20.85 -8.02 4.51
CA GLU A 403 -21.75 -6.86 4.58
C GLU A 403 -21.03 -5.59 5.06
#